data_e63902b9ef8487757cc221f2a0617d81
#
_entry.id   e63902b9ef8487757cc221f2a0617d81
#
_cell.length_a   1.000
_cell.length_b   1.000
_cell.length_c   1.000
_cell.angle_alpha   90.00
_cell.angle_beta   90.00
_cell.angle_gamma   90.00
#
_symmetry.space_group_name_H-M   'P 1'
#
loop_
_entity.id
_entity.type
_entity.pdbx_description
1 polymer ?
#
loop_
_entity_poly.entity_id
_entity_poly.type
_entity_poly.pdbx_seq_one_letter_code
_entity_poly.pdbx_strand_id
1 'polypeptide(L)'
;MIDFEERRDELLEEIEEMTRRKQYKALRDILVELEPADIADLFDDLPEEMLPLLFRLLPKEPAAELFVELEPDVQEMLIRGFSNTELKEVLDELYLDDAVDIVEEMPAGVVKRILKHADPDTRKSINEILKYPEDSAGALMTTEFVDLKRDMTVEDALKRIRRTGTDKETINVCYVVDPARKLLGIVSLRTILLSDEDDIIEDIMETHVISVGTLEDKEDVAQTFSKYDFIALPVVDKEDRLVGIITVDDAMDVMEAEATEDIEKMAAMLPTDKPYLKTSVFETFKSRIPWLLLLMVSATFTGQIIAKFEDALGACAILTAYIPMLMDTGGNCGSQASVTVIRGISLDEIEFSDLFRVIWKEIRVAVLCAAVLSAANFVKLLLVDKMIFGNPITMTVAAVICLTLIVTVFAAKLVGCTLPLLAKKIGFDPAVMASPFITTVVDAISLAIYFRFAALLLGI
;
A
#
# COMPACT_ATOMS: atom_id res chain seq x y z
N MET A 1 20.33 -21.12 -4.09
CA MET A 1 19.12 -20.73 -4.82
C MET A 1 19.55 -20.46 -6.26
N ILE A 2 19.55 -21.48 -7.09
CA ILE A 2 19.68 -21.32 -8.53
C ILE A 2 18.27 -20.96 -8.96
N ASP A 3 18.22 -19.89 -9.47
CA ASP A 3 17.23 -19.04 -10.01
C ASP A 3 15.97 -19.79 -10.42
N PHE A 4 14.95 -19.78 -9.59
CA PHE A 4 13.63 -20.27 -9.92
C PHE A 4 13.15 -19.58 -11.22
N GLU A 5 13.37 -18.31 -11.36
CA GLU A 5 13.04 -17.50 -12.54
C GLU A 5 13.73 -18.01 -13.82
N GLU A 6 15.01 -18.43 -13.76
CA GLU A 6 15.70 -19.01 -14.92
C GLU A 6 15.17 -20.39 -15.30
N ARG A 7 14.52 -21.10 -14.37
CA ARG A 7 14.00 -22.47 -14.58
C ARG A 7 12.48 -22.52 -14.71
N ARG A 8 11.79 -21.41 -14.50
CA ARG A 8 10.31 -21.35 -14.47
C ARG A 8 9.69 -21.96 -15.72
N ASP A 9 10.13 -21.52 -16.89
CA ASP A 9 9.61 -22.02 -18.16
C ASP A 9 9.89 -23.53 -18.36
N GLU A 10 11.08 -24.01 -17.94
CA GLU A 10 11.43 -25.43 -17.99
C GLU A 10 10.56 -26.26 -17.04
N LEU A 11 10.30 -25.75 -15.83
CA LEU A 11 9.44 -26.40 -14.84
C LEU A 11 7.98 -26.47 -15.32
N LEU A 12 7.46 -25.42 -15.93
CA LEU A 12 6.11 -25.41 -16.52
C LEU A 12 5.97 -26.48 -17.59
N GLU A 13 6.92 -26.56 -18.55
CA GLU A 13 6.91 -27.58 -19.58
C GLU A 13 7.02 -29.01 -18.99
N GLU A 14 7.89 -29.21 -18.01
CA GLU A 14 8.09 -30.48 -17.32
C GLU A 14 6.84 -30.94 -16.56
N ILE A 15 6.20 -30.03 -15.79
CA ILE A 15 4.95 -30.29 -15.05
C ILE A 15 3.82 -30.65 -16.00
N GLU A 16 3.65 -29.90 -17.09
CA GLU A 16 2.65 -30.23 -18.13
C GLU A 16 2.88 -31.58 -18.77
N GLU A 17 4.14 -31.89 -19.15
CA GLU A 17 4.47 -33.15 -19.80
C GLU A 17 4.27 -34.34 -18.86
N MET A 18 4.73 -34.24 -17.61
CA MET A 18 4.53 -35.27 -16.59
C MET A 18 3.06 -35.48 -16.25
N THR A 19 2.27 -34.42 -16.21
CA THR A 19 0.82 -34.52 -15.99
C THR A 19 0.15 -35.27 -17.16
N ARG A 20 0.48 -34.92 -18.39
CA ARG A 20 -0.02 -35.65 -19.59
C ARG A 20 0.40 -37.13 -19.60
N ARG A 21 1.60 -37.44 -19.12
CA ARG A 21 2.13 -38.83 -19.01
C ARG A 21 1.65 -39.56 -17.75
N LYS A 22 0.89 -38.89 -16.84
CA LYS A 22 0.39 -39.40 -15.55
C LYS A 22 1.52 -39.91 -14.65
N GLN A 23 2.66 -39.21 -14.64
CA GLN A 23 3.83 -39.53 -13.82
C GLN A 23 3.72 -38.86 -12.43
N TYR A 24 2.63 -39.11 -11.72
CA TYR A 24 2.25 -38.40 -10.49
C TYR A 24 3.29 -38.50 -9.36
N LYS A 25 4.08 -39.57 -9.30
CA LYS A 25 5.11 -39.69 -8.27
C LYS A 25 6.27 -38.74 -8.50
N ALA A 26 6.78 -38.67 -9.74
CA ALA A 26 7.86 -37.78 -10.11
C ALA A 26 7.39 -36.31 -9.98
N LEU A 27 6.16 -36.03 -10.39
CA LEU A 27 5.53 -34.71 -10.25
C LEU A 27 5.43 -34.27 -8.80
N ARG A 28 5.01 -35.18 -7.90
CA ARG A 28 5.01 -34.91 -6.45
C ARG A 28 6.41 -34.63 -5.91
N ASP A 29 7.40 -35.44 -6.34
CA ASP A 29 8.78 -35.28 -5.88
C ASP A 29 9.34 -33.90 -6.28
N ILE A 30 8.96 -33.36 -7.45
CA ILE A 30 9.31 -31.99 -7.88
C ILE A 30 8.59 -30.95 -7.02
N LEU A 31 7.26 -31.06 -6.86
CA LEU A 31 6.47 -30.06 -6.13
C LEU A 31 6.87 -29.95 -4.65
N VAL A 32 7.30 -31.04 -4.02
CA VAL A 32 7.72 -31.03 -2.61
C VAL A 32 9.12 -30.41 -2.42
N GLU A 33 9.91 -30.26 -3.48
CA GLU A 33 11.22 -29.61 -3.44
C GLU A 33 11.13 -28.08 -3.66
N LEU A 34 9.97 -27.57 -4.09
CA LEU A 34 9.71 -26.15 -4.30
C LEU A 34 9.10 -25.52 -3.06
N GLU A 35 9.34 -24.23 -2.86
CA GLU A 35 8.65 -23.44 -1.85
C GLU A 35 7.19 -23.19 -2.25
N PRO A 36 6.24 -23.10 -1.31
CA PRO A 36 4.83 -22.84 -1.60
C PRO A 36 4.58 -21.62 -2.48
N ALA A 37 5.25 -20.51 -2.23
CA ALA A 37 5.17 -19.28 -3.04
C ALA A 37 5.62 -19.53 -4.50
N ASP A 38 6.73 -20.27 -4.72
CA ASP A 38 7.19 -20.62 -6.07
C ASP A 38 6.17 -21.51 -6.79
N ILE A 39 5.45 -22.38 -6.07
CA ILE A 39 4.38 -23.20 -6.64
C ILE A 39 3.17 -22.34 -7.00
N ALA A 40 2.83 -21.34 -6.20
CA ALA A 40 1.75 -20.40 -6.50
C ALA A 40 2.03 -19.65 -7.80
N ASP A 41 3.25 -19.17 -8.00
CA ASP A 41 3.68 -18.54 -9.26
C ASP A 41 3.53 -19.46 -10.48
N LEU A 42 3.82 -20.76 -10.31
CA LEU A 42 3.60 -21.74 -11.38
C LEU A 42 2.12 -21.98 -11.64
N PHE A 43 1.28 -21.94 -10.60
CA PHE A 43 -0.17 -22.14 -10.74
C PHE A 43 -0.83 -21.05 -11.59
N ASP A 44 -0.29 -19.84 -11.57
CA ASP A 44 -0.77 -18.72 -12.38
C ASP A 44 -0.64 -18.95 -13.88
N ASP A 45 0.38 -19.68 -14.30
CA ASP A 45 0.67 -19.96 -15.72
C ASP A 45 0.15 -21.32 -16.18
N LEU A 46 -0.25 -22.19 -15.26
CA LEU A 46 -0.74 -23.54 -15.57
C LEU A 46 -2.25 -23.52 -15.90
N PRO A 47 -2.72 -24.46 -16.78
CA PRO A 47 -4.14 -24.59 -17.05
C PRO A 47 -4.96 -24.91 -15.78
N GLU A 48 -6.04 -24.18 -15.54
CA GLU A 48 -6.93 -24.34 -14.37
C GLU A 48 -7.37 -25.80 -14.14
N GLU A 49 -7.52 -26.60 -15.22
CA GLU A 49 -7.92 -28.01 -15.15
C GLU A 49 -6.89 -28.90 -14.42
N MET A 50 -5.64 -28.45 -14.35
CA MET A 50 -4.53 -29.19 -13.74
C MET A 50 -4.38 -28.87 -12.25
N LEU A 51 -4.71 -27.68 -11.83
CA LEU A 51 -4.46 -27.17 -10.48
C LEU A 51 -5.04 -28.07 -9.38
N PRO A 52 -6.29 -28.56 -9.45
CA PRO A 52 -6.81 -29.45 -8.41
C PRO A 52 -6.06 -30.79 -8.28
N LEU A 53 -5.46 -31.25 -9.37
CA LEU A 53 -4.65 -32.46 -9.35
C LEU A 53 -3.31 -32.21 -8.68
N LEU A 54 -2.62 -31.13 -9.08
CA LEU A 54 -1.32 -30.74 -8.53
C LEU A 54 -1.43 -30.47 -7.03
N PHE A 55 -2.43 -29.72 -6.62
CA PHE A 55 -2.73 -29.44 -5.21
C PHE A 55 -2.88 -30.73 -4.37
N ARG A 56 -3.60 -31.73 -4.89
CA ARG A 56 -3.78 -33.02 -4.21
C ARG A 56 -2.52 -33.89 -4.11
N LEU A 57 -1.48 -33.56 -4.84
CA LEU A 57 -0.19 -34.28 -4.78
C LEU A 57 0.67 -33.80 -3.62
N LEU A 58 0.44 -32.62 -3.11
CA LEU A 58 1.19 -32.03 -1.99
C LEU A 58 0.82 -32.70 -0.64
N PRO A 59 1.76 -32.76 0.30
CA PRO A 59 1.45 -33.03 1.71
C PRO A 59 0.54 -31.95 2.28
N LYS A 60 -0.10 -32.20 3.46
CA LYS A 60 -1.12 -31.29 4.01
C LYS A 60 -0.57 -29.90 4.34
N GLU A 61 0.53 -29.85 5.09
CA GLU A 61 1.17 -28.62 5.53
C GLU A 61 1.62 -27.75 4.33
N PRO A 62 2.44 -28.21 3.36
CA PRO A 62 2.75 -27.41 2.16
C PRO A 62 1.54 -27.11 1.28
N ALA A 63 0.48 -27.91 1.32
CA ALA A 63 -0.73 -27.61 0.57
C ALA A 63 -1.55 -26.48 1.22
N ALA A 64 -1.54 -26.38 2.54
CA ALA A 64 -2.18 -25.27 3.25
C ALA A 64 -1.38 -23.97 3.05
N GLU A 65 -0.06 -24.01 3.19
CA GLU A 65 0.82 -22.86 2.88
C GLU A 65 0.64 -22.39 1.43
N LEU A 66 0.67 -23.30 0.45
CA LEU A 66 0.37 -22.96 -0.94
C LEU A 66 -1.03 -22.34 -1.09
N PHE A 67 -2.01 -22.83 -0.34
CA PHE A 67 -3.38 -22.36 -0.48
C PHE A 67 -3.54 -20.89 -0.11
N VAL A 68 -2.79 -20.42 0.88
CA VAL A 68 -2.73 -19.00 1.30
C VAL A 68 -2.14 -18.13 0.18
N GLU A 69 -1.06 -18.58 -0.44
CA GLU A 69 -0.37 -17.84 -1.52
C GLU A 69 -1.16 -17.75 -2.83
N LEU A 70 -2.24 -18.54 -2.98
CA LEU A 70 -3.03 -18.55 -4.22
C LEU A 70 -3.98 -17.35 -4.30
N GLU A 71 -4.15 -16.81 -5.50
CA GLU A 71 -5.14 -15.78 -5.80
C GLU A 71 -6.58 -16.22 -5.44
N PRO A 72 -7.45 -15.30 -5.01
CA PRO A 72 -8.81 -15.60 -4.56
C PRO A 72 -9.66 -16.39 -5.56
N ASP A 73 -9.48 -16.14 -6.86
CA ASP A 73 -10.21 -16.85 -7.93
C ASP A 73 -9.80 -18.35 -8.00
N VAL A 74 -8.52 -18.64 -7.78
CA VAL A 74 -7.98 -20.01 -7.75
C VAL A 74 -8.40 -20.71 -6.46
N GLN A 75 -8.35 -20.01 -5.32
CA GLN A 75 -8.85 -20.51 -4.03
C GLN A 75 -10.33 -20.86 -4.14
N GLU A 76 -11.16 -19.97 -4.70
CA GLU A 76 -12.59 -20.23 -4.90
C GLU A 76 -12.82 -21.48 -5.76
N MET A 77 -12.08 -21.61 -6.86
CA MET A 77 -12.15 -22.75 -7.77
C MET A 77 -11.79 -24.05 -7.04
N LEU A 78 -10.70 -24.06 -6.27
CA LEU A 78 -10.27 -25.21 -5.46
C LEU A 78 -11.30 -25.55 -4.38
N ILE A 79 -11.79 -24.58 -3.61
CA ILE A 79 -12.82 -24.79 -2.59
C ILE A 79 -14.07 -25.42 -3.21
N ARG A 80 -14.50 -24.94 -4.37
CA ARG A 80 -15.67 -25.52 -5.07
C ARG A 80 -15.43 -26.97 -5.52
N GLY A 81 -14.19 -27.31 -5.87
CA GLY A 81 -13.77 -28.63 -6.32
C GLY A 81 -13.45 -29.63 -5.19
N PHE A 82 -13.21 -29.14 -3.97
CA PHE A 82 -12.89 -30.01 -2.82
C PHE A 82 -14.10 -30.82 -2.35
N SER A 83 -13.84 -32.04 -1.88
CA SER A 83 -14.77 -32.73 -1.01
C SER A 83 -14.88 -32.04 0.37
N ASN A 84 -15.88 -32.40 1.15
CA ASN A 84 -16.02 -31.83 2.49
C ASN A 84 -14.85 -32.22 3.42
N THR A 85 -14.23 -33.35 3.16
CA THR A 85 -13.08 -33.83 3.95
C THR A 85 -11.82 -33.05 3.56
N GLU A 86 -11.56 -32.87 2.25
CA GLU A 86 -10.43 -32.08 1.76
C GLU A 86 -10.51 -30.64 2.26
N LEU A 87 -11.67 -30.00 2.14
CA LEU A 87 -11.86 -28.63 2.66
C LEU A 87 -11.56 -28.54 4.16
N LYS A 88 -12.05 -29.52 4.94
CA LYS A 88 -11.77 -29.55 6.37
C LYS A 88 -10.27 -29.73 6.64
N GLU A 89 -9.59 -30.62 5.92
CA GLU A 89 -8.16 -30.89 6.10
C GLU A 89 -7.31 -29.63 5.77
N VAL A 90 -7.67 -28.83 4.79
CA VAL A 90 -7.02 -27.55 4.52
C VAL A 90 -7.29 -26.54 5.62
N LEU A 91 -8.54 -26.36 6.02
CA LEU A 91 -8.91 -25.40 7.08
C LEU A 91 -8.33 -25.74 8.46
N ASP A 92 -8.09 -27.02 8.75
CA ASP A 92 -7.50 -27.47 10.02
C ASP A 92 -5.98 -27.20 10.10
N GLU A 93 -5.31 -26.94 8.95
CA GLU A 93 -3.88 -26.62 8.87
C GLU A 93 -3.61 -25.11 8.68
N LEU A 94 -4.63 -24.28 8.35
CA LEU A 94 -4.50 -22.84 8.20
C LEU A 94 -4.40 -22.14 9.56
N TYR A 95 -3.62 -21.08 9.61
CA TYR A 95 -3.66 -20.13 10.72
C TYR A 95 -4.94 -19.31 10.70
N LEU A 96 -5.26 -18.68 11.83
CA LEU A 96 -6.56 -18.06 12.01
C LEU A 96 -6.73 -16.78 11.17
N ASP A 97 -5.69 -15.96 11.06
CA ASP A 97 -5.60 -14.78 10.22
C ASP A 97 -5.81 -15.14 8.74
N ASP A 98 -5.04 -16.08 8.19
CA ASP A 98 -5.20 -16.61 6.84
C ASP A 98 -6.63 -17.09 6.57
N ALA A 99 -7.22 -17.81 7.54
CA ALA A 99 -8.59 -18.28 7.41
C ALA A 99 -9.62 -17.14 7.41
N VAL A 100 -9.33 -16.03 8.08
CA VAL A 100 -10.16 -14.81 8.07
C VAL A 100 -10.05 -14.11 6.72
N ASP A 101 -8.84 -13.89 6.22
CA ASP A 101 -8.59 -13.22 4.94
C ASP A 101 -9.26 -13.96 3.79
N ILE A 102 -9.11 -15.29 3.75
CA ILE A 102 -9.83 -16.13 2.77
C ILE A 102 -11.35 -15.94 2.89
N VAL A 103 -11.90 -15.84 4.10
CA VAL A 103 -13.34 -15.67 4.30
C VAL A 103 -13.79 -14.28 3.84
N GLU A 104 -13.01 -13.23 4.04
CA GLU A 104 -13.34 -11.86 3.62
C GLU A 104 -13.37 -11.73 2.10
N GLU A 105 -12.47 -12.38 1.40
CA GLU A 105 -12.37 -12.33 -0.06
C GLU A 105 -13.38 -13.24 -0.79
N MET A 106 -13.95 -14.23 -0.12
CA MET A 106 -14.78 -15.24 -0.77
C MET A 106 -16.25 -14.83 -0.93
N PRO A 107 -16.89 -15.25 -2.04
CA PRO A 107 -18.35 -15.08 -2.21
C PRO A 107 -19.16 -15.74 -1.09
N ALA A 108 -20.26 -15.12 -0.65
CA ALA A 108 -21.08 -15.57 0.47
C ALA A 108 -21.49 -17.06 0.46
N GLY A 109 -21.58 -17.68 -0.73
CA GLY A 109 -21.87 -19.11 -0.87
C GLY A 109 -20.71 -20.00 -0.45
N VAL A 110 -19.48 -19.55 -0.71
CA VAL A 110 -18.22 -20.22 -0.35
C VAL A 110 -17.98 -20.01 1.14
N VAL A 111 -18.09 -18.79 1.65
CA VAL A 111 -18.01 -18.45 3.07
C VAL A 111 -18.90 -19.37 3.93
N LYS A 112 -20.16 -19.54 3.50
CA LYS A 112 -21.08 -20.44 4.21
C LYS A 112 -20.59 -21.89 4.22
N ARG A 113 -19.90 -22.32 3.17
CA ARG A 113 -19.35 -23.66 3.08
C ARG A 113 -18.10 -23.81 3.98
N ILE A 114 -17.20 -22.84 3.99
CA ILE A 114 -16.02 -22.77 4.88
C ILE A 114 -16.49 -22.84 6.32
N LEU A 115 -17.30 -21.90 6.76
CA LEU A 115 -17.79 -21.81 8.15
C LEU A 115 -18.58 -23.05 8.61
N LYS A 116 -19.19 -23.79 7.67
CA LYS A 116 -19.90 -25.03 8.01
C LYS A 116 -18.94 -26.17 8.30
N HIS A 117 -17.78 -26.21 7.66
CA HIS A 117 -16.82 -27.31 7.78
C HIS A 117 -15.65 -27.00 8.70
N ALA A 118 -15.42 -25.73 9.03
CA ALA A 118 -14.48 -25.31 10.06
C ALA A 118 -14.85 -25.87 11.43
N ASP A 119 -13.83 -26.15 12.24
CA ASP A 119 -13.99 -26.52 13.64
C ASP A 119 -14.82 -25.48 14.42
N PRO A 120 -15.62 -25.89 15.45
CA PRO A 120 -16.43 -24.95 16.22
C PRO A 120 -15.67 -23.81 16.89
N ASP A 121 -14.45 -24.05 17.35
CA ASP A 121 -13.60 -23.05 18.00
C ASP A 121 -13.00 -22.10 16.96
N THR A 122 -12.44 -22.61 15.86
CA THR A 122 -11.95 -21.82 14.71
C THR A 122 -13.06 -20.95 14.13
N ARG A 123 -14.25 -21.52 13.87
CA ARG A 123 -15.41 -20.76 13.40
C ARG A 123 -15.82 -19.64 14.34
N LYS A 124 -15.72 -19.85 15.65
CA LYS A 124 -16.02 -18.83 16.64
C LYS A 124 -14.98 -17.70 16.57
N SER A 125 -13.71 -18.04 16.47
CA SER A 125 -12.60 -17.08 16.38
C SER A 125 -12.70 -16.26 15.10
N ILE A 126 -12.93 -16.89 13.94
CA ILE A 126 -13.20 -16.18 12.67
C ILE A 126 -14.35 -15.18 12.84
N ASN A 127 -15.50 -15.60 13.40
CA ASN A 127 -16.63 -14.70 13.60
C ASN A 127 -16.39 -13.61 14.67
N GLU A 128 -15.38 -13.75 15.51
CA GLU A 128 -14.96 -12.71 16.46
C GLU A 128 -14.07 -11.68 15.77
N ILE A 129 -13.14 -12.10 14.93
CA ILE A 129 -12.24 -11.22 14.17
C ILE A 129 -13.03 -10.42 13.13
N LEU A 130 -13.91 -11.04 12.36
CA LEU A 130 -14.80 -10.38 11.38
C LEU A 130 -15.73 -9.28 11.95
N LYS A 131 -15.72 -9.03 13.25
CA LYS A 131 -16.43 -7.89 13.85
C LYS A 131 -15.61 -6.62 13.91
N TYR A 132 -14.31 -6.73 13.79
CA TYR A 132 -13.44 -5.56 13.73
C TYR A 132 -13.55 -4.89 12.35
N PRO A 133 -13.29 -3.58 12.28
CA PRO A 133 -13.18 -2.92 10.97
C PRO A 133 -12.03 -3.53 10.15
N GLU A 134 -12.23 -3.71 8.86
CA GLU A 134 -11.28 -4.30 7.90
C GLU A 134 -9.90 -3.63 7.95
N ASP A 135 -9.86 -2.29 8.08
CA ASP A 135 -8.60 -1.52 8.17
C ASP A 135 -8.08 -1.37 9.61
N SER A 136 -8.30 -2.35 10.50
CA SER A 136 -7.88 -2.25 11.89
C SER A 136 -6.93 -3.37 12.32
N ALA A 137 -6.09 -3.09 13.32
CA ALA A 137 -5.24 -4.09 13.98
C ALA A 137 -5.99 -5.34 14.44
N GLY A 138 -7.28 -5.20 14.78
CA GLY A 138 -8.12 -6.31 15.20
C GLY A 138 -8.52 -7.24 14.07
N ALA A 139 -8.55 -6.77 12.81
CA ALA A 139 -8.80 -7.60 11.63
C ALA A 139 -7.55 -8.41 11.23
N LEU A 140 -6.37 -7.78 11.33
CA LEU A 140 -5.07 -8.41 10.97
C LEU A 140 -4.56 -9.42 12.01
N MET A 141 -5.11 -9.43 13.25
CA MET A 141 -4.49 -10.20 14.33
C MET A 141 -4.82 -11.68 14.27
N THR A 142 -3.83 -12.52 14.61
CA THR A 142 -4.07 -13.90 15.00
C THR A 142 -4.20 -14.04 16.52
N THR A 143 -4.95 -15.06 16.96
CA THR A 143 -5.03 -15.42 18.41
C THR A 143 -4.08 -16.55 18.78
N GLU A 144 -3.25 -16.97 17.86
CA GLU A 144 -2.39 -18.16 17.95
C GLU A 144 -0.99 -17.82 18.45
N PHE A 145 -0.89 -17.32 19.67
CA PHE A 145 0.36 -16.94 20.32
C PHE A 145 0.63 -17.78 21.59
N VAL A 146 1.88 -17.72 22.08
CA VAL A 146 2.29 -18.37 23.33
C VAL A 146 2.14 -17.39 24.48
N ASP A 147 1.25 -17.70 25.43
CA ASP A 147 1.13 -16.98 26.70
C ASP A 147 1.92 -17.67 27.83
N LEU A 148 2.57 -16.90 28.68
CA LEU A 148 3.29 -17.36 29.87
C LEU A 148 2.74 -16.64 31.11
N LYS A 149 2.95 -17.25 32.30
CA LYS A 149 2.67 -16.59 33.56
C LYS A 149 3.97 -16.08 34.17
N ARG A 150 3.90 -14.96 34.87
CA ARG A 150 5.07 -14.31 35.49
C ARG A 150 5.79 -15.18 36.52
N ASP A 151 5.06 -16.06 37.23
CA ASP A 151 5.55 -16.95 38.29
C ASP A 151 6.10 -18.30 37.79
N MET A 152 6.11 -18.53 36.48
CA MET A 152 6.71 -19.72 35.88
C MET A 152 8.25 -19.64 35.90
N THR A 153 8.89 -20.82 36.04
CA THR A 153 10.32 -20.96 35.77
C THR A 153 10.58 -21.07 34.27
N VAL A 154 11.83 -20.83 33.84
CA VAL A 154 12.27 -21.04 32.45
C VAL A 154 12.02 -22.49 32.03
N GLU A 155 12.27 -23.48 32.90
CA GLU A 155 11.98 -24.89 32.63
C GLU A 155 10.47 -25.10 32.31
N ASP A 156 9.58 -24.51 33.13
CA ASP A 156 8.13 -24.62 32.92
C ASP A 156 7.67 -23.91 31.64
N ALA A 157 8.26 -22.76 31.33
CA ALA A 157 8.01 -22.01 30.08
C ALA A 157 8.41 -22.86 28.86
N LEU A 158 9.60 -23.45 28.85
CA LEU A 158 10.05 -24.35 27.77
C LEU A 158 9.14 -25.57 27.60
N LYS A 159 8.68 -26.19 28.73
CA LYS A 159 7.71 -27.28 28.66
C LYS A 159 6.38 -26.83 28.04
N ARG A 160 5.93 -25.61 28.37
CA ARG A 160 4.71 -25.02 27.79
C ARG A 160 4.87 -24.77 26.29
N ILE A 161 5.96 -24.12 25.89
CA ILE A 161 6.26 -23.84 24.47
C ILE A 161 6.29 -25.16 23.66
N ARG A 162 7.02 -26.18 24.14
CA ARG A 162 7.10 -27.49 23.44
C ARG A 162 5.74 -28.20 23.33
N ARG A 163 4.82 -27.93 24.22
CA ARG A 163 3.50 -28.57 24.22
C ARG A 163 2.49 -27.84 23.33
N THR A 164 2.57 -26.52 23.27
CA THR A 164 1.54 -25.70 22.62
C THR A 164 2.05 -24.95 21.37
N GLY A 165 3.35 -24.94 21.12
CA GLY A 165 3.96 -24.11 20.10
C GLY A 165 3.80 -24.63 18.67
N THR A 166 3.42 -25.90 18.49
CA THR A 166 3.12 -26.46 17.15
C THR A 166 1.88 -25.86 16.50
N ASP A 167 0.94 -25.41 17.34
CA ASP A 167 -0.34 -24.85 16.88
C ASP A 167 -0.33 -23.31 17.06
N LYS A 168 0.83 -22.68 16.99
CA LYS A 168 1.01 -21.24 17.19
C LYS A 168 1.73 -20.63 16.00
N GLU A 169 1.26 -19.48 15.58
CA GLU A 169 1.81 -18.68 14.50
C GLU A 169 3.32 -18.46 14.69
N THR A 170 3.70 -18.02 15.88
CA THR A 170 5.10 -17.86 16.23
C THR A 170 5.37 -18.21 17.69
N ILE A 171 6.57 -18.75 17.95
CA ILE A 171 7.12 -18.95 19.30
C ILE A 171 8.28 -18.01 19.60
N ASN A 172 8.67 -17.16 18.64
CA ASN A 172 9.84 -16.28 18.76
C ASN A 172 9.68 -15.26 19.89
N VAL A 173 8.43 -14.81 20.11
CA VAL A 173 8.05 -13.91 21.19
C VAL A 173 6.93 -14.56 22.00
N CYS A 174 7.13 -14.66 23.34
CA CYS A 174 6.14 -15.17 24.28
C CYS A 174 5.61 -14.01 25.12
N TYR A 175 4.31 -14.01 25.39
CA TYR A 175 3.62 -12.91 26.05
C TYR A 175 3.30 -13.26 27.50
N VAL A 176 3.75 -12.44 28.44
CA VAL A 176 3.51 -12.66 29.86
C VAL A 176 2.23 -11.94 30.26
N VAL A 177 1.26 -12.71 30.74
CA VAL A 177 -0.07 -12.20 31.11
C VAL A 177 -0.43 -12.53 32.54
N ASP A 178 -1.31 -11.70 33.13
CA ASP A 178 -1.93 -11.98 34.42
C ASP A 178 -3.16 -12.92 34.27
N PRO A 179 -3.78 -13.35 35.39
CA PRO A 179 -5.00 -14.17 35.33
C PRO A 179 -6.21 -13.52 34.66
N ALA A 180 -6.22 -12.18 34.51
CA ALA A 180 -7.23 -11.42 33.77
C ALA A 180 -6.85 -11.21 32.30
N ARG A 181 -5.77 -11.85 31.81
CA ARG A 181 -5.16 -11.72 30.46
C ARG A 181 -4.55 -10.35 30.18
N LYS A 182 -4.31 -9.53 31.20
CA LYS A 182 -3.64 -8.25 31.01
C LYS A 182 -2.17 -8.49 30.64
N LEU A 183 -1.69 -7.78 29.62
CA LEU A 183 -0.29 -7.87 29.17
C LEU A 183 0.63 -7.25 30.22
N LEU A 184 1.56 -8.05 30.77
CA LEU A 184 2.54 -7.62 31.77
C LEU A 184 3.93 -7.43 31.20
N GLY A 185 4.29 -8.19 30.18
CA GLY A 185 5.62 -8.17 29.57
C GLY A 185 5.70 -9.13 28.39
N ILE A 186 6.86 -9.13 27.75
CA ILE A 186 7.22 -10.08 26.70
C ILE A 186 8.56 -10.73 27.05
N VAL A 187 8.78 -11.93 26.54
CA VAL A 187 10.07 -12.61 26.62
C VAL A 187 10.36 -13.33 25.31
N SER A 188 11.53 -13.09 24.73
CA SER A 188 11.92 -13.77 23.50
C SER A 188 12.30 -15.22 23.78
N LEU A 189 12.05 -16.12 22.82
CA LEU A 189 12.54 -17.50 22.91
C LEU A 189 14.05 -17.56 23.12
N ARG A 190 14.80 -16.62 22.50
CA ARG A 190 16.25 -16.48 22.69
C ARG A 190 16.61 -16.21 24.15
N THR A 191 15.89 -15.30 24.81
CA THR A 191 16.12 -14.99 26.25
C THR A 191 15.85 -16.23 27.10
N ILE A 192 14.73 -16.94 26.86
CA ILE A 192 14.37 -18.16 27.55
C ILE A 192 15.47 -19.23 27.40
N LEU A 193 15.98 -19.44 26.18
CA LEU A 193 17.00 -20.45 25.90
C LEU A 193 18.38 -20.14 26.51
N LEU A 194 18.68 -18.87 26.79
CA LEU A 194 19.95 -18.42 27.34
C LEU A 194 19.93 -18.17 28.85
N SER A 195 18.76 -18.25 29.50
CA SER A 195 18.58 -18.13 30.94
C SER A 195 18.71 -19.47 31.64
N ASP A 196 18.99 -19.43 32.95
CA ASP A 196 19.03 -20.66 33.79
C ASP A 196 17.64 -21.25 33.97
N GLU A 197 17.54 -22.58 34.05
CA GLU A 197 16.25 -23.30 34.15
C GLU A 197 15.41 -22.89 35.36
N ASP A 198 16.08 -22.48 36.45
CA ASP A 198 15.42 -22.06 37.71
C ASP A 198 15.04 -20.57 37.74
N ASP A 199 15.46 -19.77 36.72
CA ASP A 199 15.08 -18.37 36.64
C ASP A 199 13.56 -18.21 36.48
N ILE A 200 13.01 -17.14 37.06
CA ILE A 200 11.59 -16.85 37.00
C ILE A 200 11.32 -15.91 35.83
N ILE A 201 10.27 -16.15 35.06
CA ILE A 201 9.88 -15.35 33.90
C ILE A 201 9.75 -13.86 34.24
N GLU A 202 9.25 -13.51 35.44
CA GLU A 202 9.14 -12.13 35.92
C GLU A 202 10.50 -11.40 35.95
N ASP A 203 11.59 -12.11 36.21
CA ASP A 203 12.93 -11.53 36.34
C ASP A 203 13.62 -11.32 34.99
N ILE A 204 13.22 -12.05 33.94
CA ILE A 204 13.83 -12.03 32.61
C ILE A 204 12.96 -11.38 31.55
N MET A 205 11.66 -11.07 31.86
CA MET A 205 10.76 -10.45 30.90
C MET A 205 11.05 -8.95 30.73
N GLU A 206 10.76 -8.44 29.55
CA GLU A 206 10.71 -7.01 29.25
C GLU A 206 9.34 -6.48 29.62
N THR A 207 9.29 -5.49 30.54
CA THR A 207 8.01 -4.90 31.01
C THR A 207 7.58 -3.67 30.21
N HIS A 208 8.49 -3.10 29.41
CA HIS A 208 8.18 -1.95 28.57
C HIS A 208 7.76 -2.41 27.17
N VAL A 209 6.52 -2.88 27.08
CA VAL A 209 5.99 -3.48 25.86
C VAL A 209 5.30 -2.43 25.03
N ILE A 210 5.68 -2.36 23.74
CA ILE A 210 4.92 -1.64 22.73
C ILE A 210 3.80 -2.57 22.27
N SER A 211 2.57 -2.08 22.31
CA SER A 211 1.37 -2.81 21.90
C SER A 211 0.45 -1.87 21.12
N VAL A 212 -0.42 -2.41 20.30
CA VAL A 212 -1.44 -1.66 19.56
C VAL A 212 -2.83 -2.04 20.03
N GLY A 213 -3.76 -1.09 19.92
CA GLY A 213 -5.16 -1.33 20.26
C GLY A 213 -5.90 -1.96 19.08
N THR A 214 -6.94 -2.78 19.37
CA THR A 214 -7.72 -3.48 18.33
C THR A 214 -8.35 -2.60 17.26
N LEU A 215 -8.49 -1.29 17.49
CA LEU A 215 -9.09 -0.35 16.54
C LEU A 215 -8.07 0.62 15.94
N GLU A 216 -6.78 0.40 16.17
CA GLU A 216 -5.73 1.16 15.49
C GLU A 216 -5.70 0.80 14.01
N ASP A 217 -5.38 1.79 13.19
CA ASP A 217 -5.31 1.66 11.75
C ASP A 217 -4.17 0.73 11.33
N LYS A 218 -4.42 -0.12 10.34
CA LYS A 218 -3.42 -1.10 9.85
C LYS A 218 -2.16 -0.43 9.30
N GLU A 219 -2.28 0.76 8.70
CA GLU A 219 -1.12 1.52 8.22
C GLU A 219 -0.23 1.96 9.38
N ASP A 220 -0.81 2.48 10.49
CA ASP A 220 -0.08 2.87 11.70
C ASP A 220 0.61 1.66 12.35
N VAL A 221 -0.04 0.49 12.32
CA VAL A 221 0.53 -0.79 12.78
C VAL A 221 1.75 -1.17 11.95
N ALA A 222 1.64 -1.17 10.63
CA ALA A 222 2.73 -1.51 9.71
C ALA A 222 3.93 -0.54 9.87
N GLN A 223 3.67 0.75 10.07
CA GLN A 223 4.71 1.74 10.39
C GLN A 223 5.41 1.43 11.71
N THR A 224 4.68 0.93 12.72
CA THR A 224 5.23 0.52 14.02
C THR A 224 6.21 -0.66 13.84
N PHE A 225 5.89 -1.65 13.01
CA PHE A 225 6.82 -2.72 12.65
C PHE A 225 8.10 -2.19 12.03
N SER A 226 7.98 -1.34 11.02
CA SER A 226 9.13 -0.73 10.33
C SER A 226 9.99 0.14 11.24
N LYS A 227 9.40 0.81 12.24
CA LYS A 227 10.11 1.71 13.15
C LYS A 227 10.92 0.99 14.21
N TYR A 228 10.42 -0.16 14.68
CA TYR A 228 11.02 -0.87 15.82
C TYR A 228 11.61 -2.23 15.43
N ASP A 229 11.57 -2.62 14.17
CA ASP A 229 12.07 -3.90 13.64
C ASP A 229 11.45 -5.12 14.37
N PHE A 230 10.15 -5.06 14.65
CA PHE A 230 9.47 -6.15 15.33
C PHE A 230 9.25 -7.36 14.41
N ILE A 231 9.23 -8.56 15.02
CA ILE A 231 8.83 -9.81 14.36
C ILE A 231 7.34 -10.09 14.62
N ALA A 232 6.85 -9.70 15.80
CA ALA A 232 5.45 -9.82 16.17
C ALA A 232 5.08 -8.69 17.14
N LEU A 233 3.85 -8.19 17.06
CA LEU A 233 3.35 -7.05 17.82
C LEU A 233 2.08 -7.45 18.57
N PRO A 234 2.01 -7.30 19.92
CA PRO A 234 0.81 -7.65 20.68
C PRO A 234 -0.32 -6.65 20.47
N VAL A 235 -1.52 -7.19 20.28
CA VAL A 235 -2.77 -6.44 20.16
C VAL A 235 -3.54 -6.52 21.48
N VAL A 236 -3.95 -5.37 22.00
CA VAL A 236 -4.66 -5.27 23.28
C VAL A 236 -6.04 -4.63 23.14
N ASP A 237 -6.97 -5.02 24.01
CA ASP A 237 -8.27 -4.38 24.10
C ASP A 237 -8.21 -3.09 24.96
N LYS A 238 -9.37 -2.44 25.14
CA LYS A 238 -9.48 -1.19 25.91
C LYS A 238 -9.11 -1.33 27.41
N GLU A 239 -9.04 -2.54 27.92
CA GLU A 239 -8.65 -2.86 29.29
C GLU A 239 -7.20 -3.37 29.37
N ASP A 240 -6.38 -3.20 28.35
CA ASP A 240 -5.00 -3.69 28.19
C ASP A 240 -4.89 -5.22 28.24
N ARG A 241 -5.93 -5.96 27.87
CA ARG A 241 -5.87 -7.42 27.77
C ARG A 241 -5.33 -7.83 26.42
N LEU A 242 -4.40 -8.76 26.42
CA LEU A 242 -3.88 -9.35 25.20
C LEU A 242 -4.98 -10.16 24.50
N VAL A 243 -5.36 -9.76 23.30
CA VAL A 243 -6.41 -10.40 22.49
C VAL A 243 -5.84 -11.12 21.28
N GLY A 244 -4.71 -10.67 20.73
CA GLY A 244 -4.04 -11.26 19.59
C GLY A 244 -2.63 -10.76 19.43
N ILE A 245 -2.01 -11.15 18.34
CA ILE A 245 -0.73 -10.65 17.83
C ILE A 245 -0.87 -10.41 16.33
N ILE A 246 -0.03 -9.54 15.80
CA ILE A 246 0.17 -9.38 14.36
C ILE A 246 1.61 -9.77 14.07
N THR A 247 1.88 -10.42 12.98
CA THR A 247 3.22 -10.87 12.57
C THR A 247 3.84 -9.92 11.55
N VAL A 248 5.13 -10.10 11.25
CA VAL A 248 5.85 -9.18 10.36
C VAL A 248 5.47 -9.37 8.89
N ASP A 249 5.11 -10.58 8.49
CA ASP A 249 4.62 -10.94 7.17
C ASP A 249 3.33 -10.19 6.84
N ASP A 250 2.28 -10.27 7.70
CA ASP A 250 1.05 -9.49 7.56
C ASP A 250 1.34 -7.99 7.48
N ALA A 251 2.26 -7.50 8.32
CA ALA A 251 2.64 -6.08 8.28
C ALA A 251 3.34 -5.70 6.98
N MET A 252 4.10 -6.61 6.36
CA MET A 252 4.73 -6.38 5.05
C MET A 252 3.69 -6.32 3.94
N ASP A 253 2.69 -7.19 3.95
CA ASP A 253 1.60 -7.21 2.99
C ASP A 253 0.77 -5.93 3.07
N VAL A 254 0.46 -5.47 4.29
CA VAL A 254 -0.18 -4.16 4.51
C VAL A 254 0.67 -3.02 3.94
N MET A 255 2.00 -3.03 4.17
CA MET A 255 2.88 -1.98 3.63
C MET A 255 2.89 -1.95 2.10
N GLU A 256 2.84 -3.10 1.45
CA GLU A 256 2.78 -3.20 -0.02
C GLU A 256 1.43 -2.73 -0.55
N ALA A 257 0.33 -3.17 0.07
CA ALA A 257 -1.03 -2.77 -0.28
C ALA A 257 -1.24 -1.26 -0.15
N GLU A 258 -0.85 -0.67 0.99
CA GLU A 258 -0.94 0.78 1.23
C GLU A 258 -0.07 1.59 0.27
N ALA A 259 1.16 1.12 -0.03
CA ALA A 259 2.02 1.78 -1.01
C ALA A 259 1.41 1.76 -2.42
N THR A 260 0.76 0.66 -2.80
CA THR A 260 0.06 0.52 -4.09
C THR A 260 -1.17 1.42 -4.13
N GLU A 261 -1.97 1.43 -3.07
CA GLU A 261 -3.13 2.31 -2.92
C GLU A 261 -2.76 3.79 -3.04
N ASP A 262 -1.70 4.22 -2.34
CA ASP A 262 -1.15 5.57 -2.41
C ASP A 262 -0.75 5.95 -3.85
N ILE A 263 -0.07 5.06 -4.57
CA ILE A 263 0.33 5.29 -5.98
C ILE A 263 -0.91 5.45 -6.86
N GLU A 264 -1.92 4.61 -6.71
CA GLU A 264 -3.15 4.67 -7.50
C GLU A 264 -3.96 5.93 -7.19
N LYS A 265 -4.11 6.30 -5.93
CA LYS A 265 -4.74 7.56 -5.50
C LYS A 265 -4.00 8.78 -6.02
N MET A 266 -2.65 8.78 -5.95
CA MET A 266 -1.82 9.85 -6.52
C MET A 266 -1.95 9.97 -8.05
N ALA A 267 -2.31 8.90 -8.74
CA ALA A 267 -2.61 8.91 -10.17
C ALA A 267 -4.08 9.25 -10.47
N ALA A 268 -4.89 9.59 -9.47
CA ALA A 268 -6.34 9.79 -9.56
C ALA A 268 -7.06 8.55 -10.15
N MET A 269 -6.80 7.41 -9.57
CA MET A 269 -7.52 6.16 -9.80
C MET A 269 -8.21 5.72 -8.50
N LEU A 270 -9.21 4.87 -8.59
CA LEU A 270 -9.74 4.14 -7.45
C LEU A 270 -8.84 2.91 -7.24
N PRO A 271 -8.46 2.59 -6.00
CA PRO A 271 -7.63 1.44 -5.70
C PRO A 271 -8.21 0.12 -6.22
N THR A 272 -7.31 -0.82 -6.53
CA THR A 272 -7.66 -2.18 -6.97
C THR A 272 -6.70 -3.17 -6.32
N ASP A 273 -7.22 -4.23 -5.71
CA ASP A 273 -6.43 -5.25 -5.02
C ASP A 273 -5.91 -6.35 -5.95
N LYS A 274 -6.25 -6.28 -7.25
CA LYS A 274 -5.90 -7.30 -8.24
C LYS A 274 -4.71 -6.91 -9.09
N PRO A 275 -3.81 -7.86 -9.40
CA PRO A 275 -2.74 -7.65 -10.37
C PRO A 275 -3.27 -7.15 -11.71
N TYR A 276 -2.52 -6.25 -12.35
CA TYR A 276 -2.96 -5.55 -13.57
C TYR A 276 -3.42 -6.49 -14.70
N LEU A 277 -2.71 -7.59 -14.93
CA LEU A 277 -3.03 -8.53 -16.00
C LEU A 277 -4.28 -9.37 -15.71
N LYS A 278 -4.63 -9.55 -14.43
CA LYS A 278 -5.82 -10.30 -13.98
C LYS A 278 -7.05 -9.39 -13.85
N THR A 279 -6.86 -8.08 -13.76
CA THR A 279 -7.95 -7.10 -13.70
C THR A 279 -8.66 -7.02 -15.04
N SER A 280 -9.99 -7.17 -15.06
CA SER A 280 -10.77 -7.09 -16.29
C SER A 280 -10.78 -5.66 -16.85
N VAL A 281 -10.90 -5.54 -18.20
CA VAL A 281 -10.98 -4.23 -18.88
C VAL A 281 -12.10 -3.35 -18.29
N PHE A 282 -13.20 -3.95 -17.84
CA PHE A 282 -14.33 -3.20 -17.28
C PHE A 282 -14.07 -2.74 -15.84
N GLU A 283 -13.36 -3.49 -15.03
CA GLU A 283 -12.89 -3.08 -13.70
C GLU A 283 -11.88 -1.94 -13.82
N THR A 284 -10.85 -2.10 -14.68
CA THR A 284 -9.90 -1.03 -14.97
C THR A 284 -10.58 0.25 -15.48
N PHE A 285 -11.63 0.13 -16.31
CA PHE A 285 -12.44 1.28 -16.71
C PHE A 285 -13.14 1.94 -15.52
N LYS A 286 -13.75 1.14 -14.64
CA LYS A 286 -14.44 1.66 -13.45
C LYS A 286 -13.52 2.38 -12.49
N SER A 287 -12.29 1.90 -12.30
CA SER A 287 -11.32 2.54 -11.39
C SER A 287 -10.88 3.91 -11.90
N ARG A 288 -10.84 4.14 -13.22
CA ARG A 288 -10.33 5.37 -13.83
C ARG A 288 -11.40 6.42 -14.15
N ILE A 289 -12.58 6.00 -14.57
CA ILE A 289 -13.58 6.91 -15.16
C ILE A 289 -14.14 7.97 -14.18
N PRO A 290 -14.38 7.70 -12.89
CA PRO A 290 -14.91 8.72 -11.98
C PRO A 290 -14.01 9.94 -11.87
N TRP A 291 -12.72 9.71 -11.70
CA TRP A 291 -11.73 10.78 -11.62
C TRP A 291 -11.55 11.52 -12.93
N LEU A 292 -11.51 10.83 -14.07
CA LEU A 292 -11.41 11.46 -15.39
C LEU A 292 -12.60 12.37 -15.65
N LEU A 293 -13.81 11.98 -15.29
CA LEU A 293 -15.00 12.82 -15.40
C LEU A 293 -14.91 14.05 -14.49
N LEU A 294 -14.49 13.88 -13.25
CA LEU A 294 -14.30 14.98 -12.30
C LEU A 294 -13.29 16.00 -12.85
N LEU A 295 -12.14 15.52 -13.32
CA LEU A 295 -11.08 16.37 -13.88
C LEU A 295 -11.55 17.07 -15.19
N MET A 296 -12.32 16.39 -16.04
CA MET A 296 -12.91 17.00 -17.24
C MET A 296 -13.87 18.15 -16.87
N VAL A 297 -14.70 17.98 -15.86
CA VAL A 297 -15.58 19.06 -15.36
C VAL A 297 -14.75 20.20 -14.78
N SER A 298 -13.72 19.88 -14.01
CA SER A 298 -12.80 20.86 -13.41
C SER A 298 -12.07 21.69 -14.47
N ALA A 299 -11.67 21.11 -15.60
CA ALA A 299 -11.03 21.81 -16.72
C ALA A 299 -11.92 22.90 -17.33
N THR A 300 -13.24 22.86 -17.12
CA THR A 300 -14.18 23.90 -17.56
C THR A 300 -13.85 25.25 -16.91
N PHE A 301 -13.40 25.28 -15.65
CA PHE A 301 -12.99 26.51 -14.98
C PHE A 301 -11.79 27.15 -15.64
N THR A 302 -10.81 26.35 -16.03
CA THR A 302 -9.63 26.81 -16.82
C THR A 302 -10.06 27.41 -18.16
N GLY A 303 -10.98 26.74 -18.85
CA GLY A 303 -11.56 27.26 -20.11
C GLY A 303 -12.29 28.61 -19.92
N GLN A 304 -13.03 28.79 -18.82
CA GLN A 304 -13.71 30.06 -18.53
C GLN A 304 -12.71 31.19 -18.24
N ILE A 305 -11.57 30.90 -17.61
CA ILE A 305 -10.52 31.90 -17.40
C ILE A 305 -9.97 32.34 -18.73
N ILE A 306 -9.65 31.42 -19.66
CA ILE A 306 -9.15 31.73 -21.00
C ILE A 306 -10.17 32.58 -21.75
N ALA A 307 -11.43 32.19 -21.78
CA ALA A 307 -12.50 32.91 -22.44
C ALA A 307 -12.67 34.37 -21.95
N LYS A 308 -12.50 34.57 -20.64
CA LYS A 308 -12.60 35.94 -20.03
C LYS A 308 -11.51 36.88 -20.52
N PHE A 309 -10.38 36.37 -21.00
CA PHE A 309 -9.25 37.16 -21.50
C PHE A 309 -9.09 37.04 -23.02
N GLU A 310 -10.15 36.71 -23.76
CA GLU A 310 -10.15 36.55 -25.23
C GLU A 310 -9.70 37.84 -25.94
N ASP A 311 -10.15 39.01 -25.46
CA ASP A 311 -9.74 40.32 -26.04
C ASP A 311 -8.23 40.53 -25.89
N ALA A 312 -7.64 40.17 -24.77
CA ALA A 312 -6.20 40.28 -24.53
C ALA A 312 -5.40 39.35 -25.45
N LEU A 313 -5.90 38.12 -25.66
CA LEU A 313 -5.31 37.14 -26.57
C LEU A 313 -5.45 37.58 -28.03
N GLY A 314 -6.56 38.20 -28.41
CA GLY A 314 -6.78 38.79 -29.75
C GLY A 314 -5.83 39.93 -30.01
N ALA A 315 -5.53 40.77 -29.02
CA ALA A 315 -4.58 41.89 -29.15
C ALA A 315 -3.12 41.40 -29.27
N CYS A 316 -2.76 40.25 -28.68
CA CYS A 316 -1.41 39.69 -28.74
C CYS A 316 -1.44 38.17 -28.89
N ALA A 317 -1.75 37.68 -30.09
CA ALA A 317 -1.95 36.24 -30.37
C ALA A 317 -0.77 35.35 -30.00
N ILE A 318 0.46 35.86 -29.95
CA ILE A 318 1.65 35.12 -29.53
C ILE A 318 1.55 34.60 -28.08
N LEU A 319 0.76 35.27 -27.21
CA LEU A 319 0.57 34.87 -25.84
C LEU A 319 -0.08 33.49 -25.75
N THR A 320 -0.99 33.14 -26.67
CA THR A 320 -1.68 31.84 -26.69
C THR A 320 -0.69 30.67 -26.81
N ALA A 321 0.41 30.85 -27.55
CA ALA A 321 1.42 29.82 -27.79
C ALA A 321 2.18 29.41 -26.51
N TYR A 322 2.19 30.23 -25.46
CA TYR A 322 2.91 29.98 -24.21
C TYR A 322 2.04 29.50 -23.07
N ILE A 323 0.72 29.50 -23.25
CA ILE A 323 -0.24 28.96 -22.25
C ILE A 323 0.12 27.50 -21.87
N PRO A 324 0.28 26.56 -22.83
CA PRO A 324 0.58 25.17 -22.49
C PRO A 324 1.89 25.03 -21.68
N MET A 325 2.94 25.77 -22.07
CA MET A 325 4.22 25.70 -21.35
C MET A 325 4.10 26.19 -19.91
N LEU A 326 3.38 27.28 -19.66
CA LEU A 326 3.21 27.83 -18.31
C LEU A 326 2.39 26.92 -17.44
N MET A 327 1.30 26.35 -17.96
CA MET A 327 0.46 25.39 -17.26
C MET A 327 1.25 24.11 -16.91
N ASP A 328 1.86 23.48 -17.92
CA ASP A 328 2.62 22.26 -17.74
C ASP A 328 3.77 22.44 -16.72
N THR A 329 4.57 23.50 -16.86
CA THR A 329 5.66 23.78 -15.93
C THR A 329 5.14 24.06 -14.50
N GLY A 330 4.04 24.79 -14.38
CA GLY A 330 3.39 25.07 -13.09
C GLY A 330 2.85 23.79 -12.46
N GLY A 331 2.10 23.01 -13.22
CA GLY A 331 1.54 21.75 -12.78
C GLY A 331 2.61 20.76 -12.30
N ASN A 332 3.67 20.59 -13.09
CA ASN A 332 4.80 19.73 -12.73
C ASN A 332 5.53 20.20 -11.46
N CYS A 333 5.74 21.50 -11.29
CA CYS A 333 6.35 22.05 -10.09
C CYS A 333 5.49 21.81 -8.83
N GLY A 334 4.18 21.94 -8.95
CA GLY A 334 3.22 21.67 -7.88
C GLY A 334 3.18 20.19 -7.52
N SER A 335 3.07 19.33 -8.54
CA SER A 335 3.03 17.87 -8.36
C SER A 335 4.28 17.32 -7.67
N GLN A 336 5.48 17.79 -8.07
CA GLN A 336 6.73 17.38 -7.41
C GLN A 336 6.76 17.77 -5.92
N ALA A 337 6.24 18.93 -5.55
CA ALA A 337 6.17 19.34 -4.16
C ALA A 337 5.14 18.48 -3.39
N SER A 338 3.98 18.22 -4.00
CA SER A 338 2.92 17.42 -3.40
C SER A 338 3.35 15.98 -3.13
N VAL A 339 3.85 15.27 -4.14
CA VAL A 339 4.31 13.88 -3.99
C VAL A 339 5.38 13.76 -2.90
N THR A 340 6.31 14.72 -2.81
CA THR A 340 7.33 14.70 -1.77
C THR A 340 6.73 14.89 -0.37
N VAL A 341 5.73 15.78 -0.24
CA VAL A 341 5.05 16.04 1.05
C VAL A 341 4.13 14.89 1.41
N ILE A 342 3.37 14.32 0.47
CA ILE A 342 2.53 13.14 0.69
C ILE A 342 3.40 12.00 1.22
N ARG A 343 4.51 11.69 0.53
CA ARG A 343 5.43 10.64 0.99
C ARG A 343 5.98 10.90 2.39
N GLY A 344 6.31 12.16 2.72
CA GLY A 344 6.75 12.52 4.07
C GLY A 344 5.64 12.40 5.12
N ILE A 345 4.39 12.55 4.72
CA ILE A 345 3.21 12.33 5.58
C ILE A 345 2.98 10.83 5.81
N SER A 346 3.04 10.01 4.75
CA SER A 346 2.87 8.55 4.83
C SER A 346 3.99 7.86 5.63
N LEU A 347 5.19 8.48 5.72
CA LEU A 347 6.30 7.98 6.55
C LEU A 347 6.37 8.59 7.95
N ASP A 348 5.35 9.35 8.39
CA ASP A 348 5.36 10.11 9.65
C ASP A 348 6.57 11.06 9.84
N GLU A 349 7.26 11.42 8.73
CA GLU A 349 8.35 12.40 8.74
C GLU A 349 7.85 13.85 8.83
N ILE A 350 6.60 14.11 8.40
CA ILE A 350 5.99 15.42 8.30
C ILE A 350 4.60 15.40 8.94
N GLU A 351 4.42 16.25 9.95
CA GLU A 351 3.12 16.52 10.56
C GLU A 351 2.59 17.89 10.17
N PHE A 352 1.30 18.15 10.48
CA PHE A 352 0.71 19.49 10.28
C PHE A 352 1.43 20.58 11.08
N SER A 353 2.03 20.25 12.20
CA SER A 353 2.87 21.15 13.01
C SER A 353 4.08 21.69 12.25
N ASP A 354 4.58 20.94 11.25
CA ASP A 354 5.72 21.32 10.42
C ASP A 354 5.38 22.19 9.20
N LEU A 355 4.09 22.56 9.02
CA LEU A 355 3.62 23.32 7.87
C LEU A 355 4.54 24.50 7.52
N PHE A 356 4.91 25.33 8.50
CA PHE A 356 5.78 26.50 8.24
C PHE A 356 7.21 26.10 7.85
N ARG A 357 7.73 24.99 8.36
CA ARG A 357 9.05 24.46 7.99
C ARG A 357 9.04 23.96 6.56
N VAL A 358 7.98 23.24 6.17
CA VAL A 358 7.78 22.72 4.81
C VAL A 358 7.63 23.88 3.83
N ILE A 359 6.76 24.84 4.10
CA ILE A 359 6.60 26.06 3.28
C ILE A 359 7.94 26.78 3.12
N TRP A 360 8.70 26.99 4.19
CA TRP A 360 9.98 27.67 4.12
C TRP A 360 11.02 26.89 3.31
N LYS A 361 11.00 25.57 3.38
CA LYS A 361 11.85 24.70 2.53
C LYS A 361 11.46 24.86 1.05
N GLU A 362 10.17 24.73 0.74
CA GLU A 362 9.68 24.82 -0.64
C GLU A 362 9.84 26.21 -1.26
N ILE A 363 9.72 27.31 -0.49
CA ILE A 363 10.05 28.66 -0.97
C ILE A 363 11.51 28.75 -1.43
N ARG A 364 12.45 28.20 -0.68
CA ARG A 364 13.89 28.19 -1.08
C ARG A 364 14.12 27.37 -2.35
N VAL A 365 13.46 26.22 -2.46
CA VAL A 365 13.48 25.40 -3.68
C VAL A 365 12.85 26.17 -4.86
N ALA A 366 11.72 26.87 -4.62
CA ALA A 366 11.05 27.68 -5.63
C ALA A 366 11.96 28.81 -6.17
N VAL A 367 12.75 29.47 -5.31
CA VAL A 367 13.73 30.49 -5.74
C VAL A 367 14.72 29.91 -6.73
N LEU A 368 15.29 28.74 -6.42
CA LEU A 368 16.28 28.09 -7.28
C LEU A 368 15.65 27.61 -8.60
N CYS A 369 14.51 26.93 -8.52
CA CYS A 369 13.77 26.46 -9.70
C CYS A 369 13.35 27.63 -10.60
N ALA A 370 12.75 28.67 -10.02
CA ALA A 370 12.30 29.84 -10.77
C ALA A 370 13.45 30.57 -11.47
N ALA A 371 14.59 30.71 -10.80
CA ALA A 371 15.78 31.35 -11.39
C ALA A 371 16.30 30.55 -12.60
N VAL A 372 16.47 29.25 -12.44
CA VAL A 372 16.99 28.38 -13.52
C VAL A 372 16.00 28.27 -14.67
N LEU A 373 14.71 27.99 -14.36
CA LEU A 373 13.67 27.84 -15.39
C LEU A 373 13.43 29.15 -16.16
N SER A 374 13.39 30.30 -15.47
CA SER A 374 13.18 31.59 -16.11
C SER A 374 14.38 31.96 -16.99
N ALA A 375 15.62 31.74 -16.53
CA ALA A 375 16.81 31.97 -17.32
C ALA A 375 16.85 31.08 -18.59
N ALA A 376 16.61 29.79 -18.41
CA ALA A 376 16.56 28.84 -19.54
C ALA A 376 15.45 29.19 -20.53
N ASN A 377 14.26 29.53 -20.03
CA ASN A 377 13.14 29.93 -20.86
C ASN A 377 13.43 31.25 -21.62
N PHE A 378 14.07 32.23 -20.97
CA PHE A 378 14.48 33.45 -21.62
C PHE A 378 15.43 33.20 -22.81
N VAL A 379 16.44 32.35 -22.60
CA VAL A 379 17.36 31.91 -23.65
C VAL A 379 16.60 31.16 -24.76
N LYS A 380 15.69 30.25 -24.41
CA LYS A 380 14.83 29.55 -25.37
C LYS A 380 13.99 30.51 -26.20
N LEU A 381 13.34 31.49 -25.58
CA LEU A 381 12.53 32.49 -26.27
C LEU A 381 13.34 33.29 -27.33
N LEU A 382 14.60 33.64 -27.00
CA LEU A 382 15.44 34.41 -27.91
C LEU A 382 16.09 33.55 -29.01
N LEU A 383 16.62 32.39 -28.68
CA LEU A 383 17.37 31.55 -29.61
C LEU A 383 16.44 30.65 -30.43
N VAL A 384 15.51 29.95 -29.77
CA VAL A 384 14.66 28.95 -30.45
C VAL A 384 13.45 29.65 -31.07
N ASP A 385 12.65 30.32 -30.26
CA ASP A 385 11.35 30.81 -30.70
C ASP A 385 11.53 32.03 -31.68
N LYS A 386 12.45 32.97 -31.37
CA LYS A 386 12.65 34.14 -32.19
C LYS A 386 13.60 33.89 -33.37
N MET A 387 14.76 33.25 -33.16
CA MET A 387 15.77 33.09 -34.24
C MET A 387 15.49 31.89 -35.13
N ILE A 388 15.05 30.74 -34.59
CA ILE A 388 14.80 29.51 -35.36
C ILE A 388 13.40 29.52 -35.96
N PHE A 389 12.37 29.78 -35.14
CA PHE A 389 10.97 29.76 -35.63
C PHE A 389 10.46 31.12 -36.16
N GLY A 390 11.21 32.20 -35.99
CA GLY A 390 10.84 33.51 -36.48
C GLY A 390 9.63 34.15 -35.78
N ASN A 391 9.30 33.69 -34.58
CA ASN A 391 8.16 34.22 -33.83
C ASN A 391 8.38 35.73 -33.49
N PRO A 392 7.35 36.60 -33.55
CA PRO A 392 7.47 38.03 -33.26
C PRO A 392 7.54 38.30 -31.74
N ILE A 393 8.59 37.83 -31.09
CA ILE A 393 8.77 38.00 -29.65
C ILE A 393 9.44 39.33 -29.35
N THR A 394 8.70 40.21 -28.68
CA THR A 394 9.26 41.46 -28.15
C THR A 394 9.86 41.22 -26.75
N MET A 395 10.74 42.11 -26.29
CA MET A 395 11.30 42.02 -24.95
C MET A 395 10.23 42.12 -23.88
N THR A 396 9.15 42.85 -24.12
CA THR A 396 8.01 42.96 -23.19
C THR A 396 7.26 41.63 -23.09
N VAL A 397 7.00 40.95 -24.23
CA VAL A 397 6.38 39.61 -24.23
C VAL A 397 7.27 38.59 -23.49
N ALA A 398 8.59 38.62 -23.75
CA ALA A 398 9.52 37.75 -23.04
C ALA A 398 9.53 38.00 -21.52
N ALA A 399 9.45 39.30 -21.13
CA ALA A 399 9.35 39.67 -19.71
C ALA A 399 8.05 39.17 -19.09
N VAL A 400 6.90 39.32 -19.76
CA VAL A 400 5.61 38.79 -19.29
C VAL A 400 5.70 37.28 -19.02
N ILE A 401 6.22 36.51 -19.99
CA ILE A 401 6.32 35.06 -19.89
C ILE A 401 7.26 34.65 -18.77
N CYS A 402 8.45 35.25 -18.66
CA CYS A 402 9.43 34.92 -17.64
C CYS A 402 8.97 35.32 -16.22
N LEU A 403 8.36 36.49 -16.06
CA LEU A 403 7.80 36.93 -14.76
C LEU A 403 6.63 36.03 -14.33
N THR A 404 5.75 35.68 -15.28
CA THR A 404 4.68 34.73 -15.01
C THR A 404 5.26 33.39 -14.53
N LEU A 405 6.25 32.84 -15.24
CA LEU A 405 6.87 31.58 -14.88
C LEU A 405 7.44 31.60 -13.45
N ILE A 406 8.13 32.68 -13.07
CA ILE A 406 8.66 32.86 -11.72
C ILE A 406 7.53 32.76 -10.70
N VAL A 407 6.48 33.59 -10.85
CA VAL A 407 5.39 33.64 -9.86
C VAL A 407 4.57 32.35 -9.85
N THR A 408 4.39 31.73 -11.03
CA THR A 408 3.73 30.42 -11.15
C THR A 408 4.47 29.33 -10.38
N VAL A 409 5.81 29.25 -10.48
CA VAL A 409 6.62 28.27 -9.75
C VAL A 409 6.46 28.44 -8.24
N PHE A 410 6.46 29.70 -7.74
CA PHE A 410 6.20 29.96 -6.31
C PHE A 410 4.81 29.53 -5.88
N ALA A 411 3.78 29.92 -6.63
CA ALA A 411 2.40 29.55 -6.33
C ALA A 411 2.19 28.03 -6.38
N ALA A 412 2.74 27.36 -7.39
CA ALA A 412 2.66 25.94 -7.58
C ALA A 412 3.28 25.15 -6.42
N LYS A 413 4.50 25.53 -6.01
CA LYS A 413 5.19 24.93 -4.87
C LYS A 413 4.43 25.14 -3.56
N LEU A 414 3.88 26.34 -3.36
CA LEU A 414 3.09 26.64 -2.17
C LEU A 414 1.80 25.82 -2.12
N VAL A 415 1.06 25.73 -3.23
CA VAL A 415 -0.16 24.92 -3.33
C VAL A 415 0.18 23.44 -3.12
N GLY A 416 1.20 22.94 -3.85
CA GLY A 416 1.62 21.55 -3.79
C GLY A 416 2.04 21.08 -2.40
N CYS A 417 2.70 21.91 -1.62
CA CYS A 417 3.12 21.52 -0.27
C CYS A 417 2.04 21.75 0.81
N THR A 418 1.08 22.64 0.59
CA THR A 418 0.08 22.97 1.63
C THR A 418 -1.17 22.11 1.53
N LEU A 419 -1.64 21.78 0.33
CA LEU A 419 -2.89 21.03 0.15
C LEU A 419 -2.88 19.65 0.81
N PRO A 420 -1.84 18.80 0.67
CA PRO A 420 -1.81 17.50 1.34
C PRO A 420 -1.85 17.59 2.87
N LEU A 421 -1.11 18.55 3.44
CA LEU A 421 -1.11 18.79 4.90
C LEU A 421 -2.47 19.27 5.41
N LEU A 422 -3.17 20.09 4.62
CA LEU A 422 -4.53 20.52 4.95
C LEU A 422 -5.52 19.37 4.83
N ALA A 423 -5.37 18.50 3.83
CA ALA A 423 -6.20 17.31 3.66
C ALA A 423 -6.10 16.38 4.87
N LYS A 424 -4.88 16.01 5.29
CA LYS A 424 -4.67 15.19 6.51
C LYS A 424 -5.31 15.84 7.75
N LYS A 425 -5.17 17.15 7.90
CA LYS A 425 -5.75 17.86 9.05
C LYS A 425 -7.27 17.80 9.14
N ILE A 426 -7.97 17.77 8.02
CA ILE A 426 -9.44 17.71 7.97
C ILE A 426 -9.97 16.28 7.82
N GLY A 427 -9.07 15.28 7.91
CA GLY A 427 -9.42 13.85 7.84
C GLY A 427 -9.63 13.31 6.42
N PHE A 428 -9.09 13.99 5.40
CA PHE A 428 -9.03 13.46 4.04
C PHE A 428 -7.65 12.86 3.78
N ASP A 429 -7.63 11.79 3.00
CA ASP A 429 -6.41 11.17 2.55
C ASP A 429 -5.55 12.16 1.72
N PRO A 430 -4.29 12.41 2.13
CA PRO A 430 -3.39 13.30 1.41
C PRO A 430 -3.08 12.85 -0.02
N ALA A 431 -3.07 11.54 -0.31
CA ALA A 431 -2.76 10.98 -1.62
C ALA A 431 -3.75 11.45 -2.70
N VAL A 432 -5.01 11.64 -2.34
CA VAL A 432 -6.06 12.18 -3.22
C VAL A 432 -5.74 13.61 -3.68
N MET A 433 -4.97 14.39 -2.89
CA MET A 433 -4.54 15.75 -3.23
C MET A 433 -3.28 15.77 -4.10
N ALA A 434 -3.02 14.71 -4.86
CA ALA A 434 -1.83 14.57 -5.68
C ALA A 434 -1.96 15.20 -7.08
N SER A 435 -1.15 14.72 -7.99
CA SER A 435 -0.80 15.35 -9.27
C SER A 435 -1.98 15.92 -10.07
N PRO A 436 -3.06 15.18 -10.41
CA PRO A 436 -4.11 15.71 -11.29
C PRO A 436 -4.96 16.82 -10.67
N PHE A 437 -5.19 16.75 -9.36
CA PHE A 437 -5.93 17.80 -8.66
C PHE A 437 -5.10 19.09 -8.56
N ILE A 438 -3.83 18.96 -8.17
CA ILE A 438 -2.89 20.08 -8.07
C ILE A 438 -2.67 20.76 -9.40
N THR A 439 -2.47 19.99 -10.48
CA THR A 439 -2.29 20.57 -11.82
C THR A 439 -3.47 21.45 -12.19
N THR A 440 -4.70 21.00 -11.96
CA THR A 440 -5.90 21.77 -12.27
C THR A 440 -5.97 23.10 -11.48
N VAL A 441 -5.65 23.06 -10.19
CA VAL A 441 -5.63 24.27 -9.35
C VAL A 441 -4.51 25.22 -9.79
N VAL A 442 -3.32 24.69 -10.03
CA VAL A 442 -2.15 25.46 -10.46
C VAL A 442 -2.35 26.05 -11.85
N ASP A 443 -3.00 25.33 -12.76
CA ASP A 443 -3.32 25.84 -14.11
C ASP A 443 -4.21 27.09 -14.04
N ALA A 444 -5.26 27.03 -13.25
CA ALA A 444 -6.15 28.18 -13.04
C ALA A 444 -5.39 29.39 -12.46
N ILE A 445 -4.53 29.16 -11.47
CA ILE A 445 -3.70 30.20 -10.84
C ILE A 445 -2.69 30.76 -11.85
N SER A 446 -2.01 29.88 -12.60
CA SER A 446 -0.99 30.25 -13.60
C SER A 446 -1.57 31.14 -14.68
N LEU A 447 -2.75 30.79 -15.21
CA LEU A 447 -3.44 31.58 -16.22
C LEU A 447 -3.89 32.93 -15.66
N ALA A 448 -4.44 32.97 -14.45
CA ALA A 448 -4.84 34.24 -13.82
C ALA A 448 -3.64 35.18 -13.63
N ILE A 449 -2.49 34.66 -13.20
CA ILE A 449 -1.22 35.38 -13.08
C ILE A 449 -0.75 35.88 -14.47
N TYR A 450 -0.76 34.97 -15.47
CA TYR A 450 -0.32 35.27 -16.83
C TYR A 450 -1.07 36.42 -17.46
N PHE A 451 -2.39 36.34 -17.45
CA PHE A 451 -3.22 37.40 -18.02
C PHE A 451 -3.13 38.70 -17.22
N ARG A 452 -2.93 38.62 -15.91
CA ARG A 452 -2.72 39.83 -15.10
C ARG A 452 -1.43 40.54 -15.47
N PHE A 453 -0.33 39.81 -15.68
CA PHE A 453 0.92 40.43 -16.16
C PHE A 453 0.82 40.91 -17.61
N ALA A 454 0.14 40.18 -18.48
CA ALA A 454 -0.12 40.64 -19.86
C ALA A 454 -0.88 41.96 -19.85
N ALA A 455 -1.96 42.07 -19.12
CA ALA A 455 -2.73 43.32 -18.99
C ALA A 455 -1.90 44.48 -18.44
N LEU A 456 -1.09 44.22 -17.40
CA LEU A 456 -0.29 45.27 -16.77
C LEU A 456 0.89 45.77 -17.63
N LEU A 457 1.58 44.87 -18.34
CA LEU A 457 2.82 45.18 -19.05
C LEU A 457 2.62 45.49 -20.54
N LEU A 458 1.56 44.97 -21.15
CA LEU A 458 1.23 45.21 -22.55
C LEU A 458 0.11 46.24 -22.72
N GLY A 459 -0.61 46.55 -21.64
CA GLY A 459 -1.69 47.57 -21.67
C GLY A 459 -2.94 47.10 -22.40
N ILE A 460 -3.21 45.76 -22.39
CA ILE A 460 -4.32 45.10 -23.09
C ILE A 460 -5.33 44.48 -22.14
#